data_91785859f3d27650a9e8ac1415ccee49
#
_entry.id   91785859f3d27650a9e8ac1415ccee49
#
_cell.length_a   1.000
_cell.length_b   1.000
_cell.length_c   1.000
_cell.angle_alpha   90.00
_cell.angle_beta   90.00
_cell.angle_gamma   90.00
#
_symmetry.space_group_name_H-M   'P 1'
#
loop_
_entity.id
_entity.type
_entity.pdbx_description
1 polymer ?
#
loop_
_entity_poly.entity_id
_entity_poly.type
_entity_poly.pdbx_seq_one_letter_code
_entity_poly.pdbx_strand_id
1 'polypeptide(L)'
;MAQQMEARLINEYVMSTYPNDLQWRRVRIGPVPTKEDARMYKTTLRWVDAIVLHNNTVLIIEGKVRPELGARSQIEMYMQLFRSTPEFSAYWEYPMKGVLVTCLDDIMVKNDCEEHGIDYVVYKPMWINEYLNKLARVGQV
;
A
#
# COMPACT_ATOMS: atom_id res chain seq x y z
N MET A 1 -10.74 5.88 11.52
CA MET A 1 -10.66 7.16 10.78
C MET A 1 -9.48 7.19 9.82
N ALA A 2 -8.24 6.98 10.32
CA ALA A 2 -7.05 6.98 9.46
C ALA A 2 -7.13 5.94 8.33
N GLN A 3 -7.55 4.72 8.63
CA GLN A 3 -7.69 3.67 7.61
C GLN A 3 -8.69 4.03 6.52
N GLN A 4 -9.78 4.71 6.87
CA GLN A 4 -10.78 5.15 5.90
C GLN A 4 -10.21 6.20 4.95
N MET A 5 -9.40 7.12 5.49
CA MET A 5 -8.77 8.16 4.68
C MET A 5 -7.67 7.57 3.79
N GLU A 6 -6.91 6.60 4.30
CA GLU A 6 -5.93 5.89 3.49
C GLU A 6 -6.59 5.10 2.35
N ALA A 7 -7.71 4.43 2.63
CA ALA A 7 -8.48 3.74 1.59
C ALA A 7 -8.99 4.71 0.54
N ARG A 8 -9.50 5.86 0.97
CA ARG A 8 -9.96 6.90 0.05
C ARG A 8 -8.83 7.43 -0.82
N LEU A 9 -7.68 7.69 -0.21
CA LEU A 9 -6.48 8.13 -0.91
C LEU A 9 -6.09 7.13 -2.00
N ILE A 10 -5.99 5.86 -1.65
CA ILE A 10 -5.58 4.82 -2.58
C ILE A 10 -6.62 4.63 -3.69
N ASN A 11 -7.90 4.64 -3.36
CA ASN A 11 -8.95 4.51 -4.36
C ASN A 11 -8.87 5.62 -5.41
N GLU A 12 -8.70 6.87 -4.98
CA GLU A 12 -8.58 8.00 -5.91
C GLU A 12 -7.30 7.91 -6.73
N TYR A 13 -6.17 7.61 -6.08
CA TYR A 13 -4.89 7.51 -6.76
C TYR A 13 -4.92 6.43 -7.85
N VAL A 14 -5.39 5.24 -7.52
CA VAL A 14 -5.39 4.11 -8.46
C VAL A 14 -6.39 4.36 -9.60
N MET A 15 -7.57 4.91 -9.29
CA MET A 15 -8.56 5.21 -10.33
C MET A 15 -8.09 6.29 -11.29
N SER A 16 -7.33 7.28 -10.81
CA SER A 16 -6.84 8.35 -11.67
C SER A 16 -5.58 7.96 -12.44
N THR A 17 -4.73 7.10 -11.85
CA THR A 17 -3.43 6.76 -12.43
C THR A 17 -3.49 5.51 -13.28
N TYR A 18 -4.30 4.52 -12.90
CA TYR A 18 -4.38 3.22 -13.56
C TYR A 18 -5.83 2.82 -13.86
N PRO A 19 -6.60 3.69 -14.57
CA PRO A 19 -8.05 3.46 -14.70
C PRO A 19 -8.41 2.20 -15.49
N ASN A 20 -7.51 1.72 -16.35
CA ASN A 20 -7.78 0.60 -17.25
C ASN A 20 -6.98 -0.66 -16.91
N ASP A 21 -6.22 -0.63 -15.82
CA ASP A 21 -5.39 -1.77 -15.44
C ASP A 21 -6.15 -2.74 -14.53
N LEU A 22 -5.77 -4.01 -14.61
CA LEU A 22 -6.25 -5.01 -13.66
C LEU A 22 -5.77 -4.66 -12.27
N GLN A 23 -6.68 -4.63 -11.31
CA GLN A 23 -6.36 -4.14 -9.97
C GLN A 23 -7.21 -4.81 -8.91
N TRP A 24 -6.63 -4.94 -7.72
CA TRP A 24 -7.29 -5.48 -6.54
C TRP A 24 -7.13 -4.49 -5.40
N ARG A 25 -8.18 -4.31 -4.61
CA ARG A 25 -8.19 -3.39 -3.47
C ARG A 25 -8.31 -4.17 -2.19
N ARG A 26 -7.52 -3.79 -1.20
CA ARG A 26 -7.51 -4.37 0.13
C ARG A 26 -7.47 -5.90 0.06
N VAL A 27 -6.34 -6.40 -0.36
CA VAL A 27 -6.13 -7.81 -0.68
C VAL A 27 -5.37 -8.50 0.42
N ARG A 28 -5.91 -9.64 0.88
CA ARG A 28 -5.17 -10.51 1.80
C ARG A 28 -3.98 -11.13 1.07
N ILE A 29 -2.82 -11.11 1.72
CA ILE A 29 -1.58 -11.58 1.13
C ILE A 29 -0.89 -12.55 2.08
N GLY A 30 -0.19 -13.53 1.51
CA GLY A 30 0.52 -14.57 2.23
C GLY A 30 -0.04 -15.95 1.94
N PRO A 31 0.61 -17.00 2.47
CA PRO A 31 0.15 -18.37 2.25
C PRO A 31 -1.23 -18.60 2.86
N VAL A 32 -1.99 -19.52 2.27
CA VAL A 32 -3.29 -19.91 2.83
C VAL A 32 -3.03 -20.72 4.10
N PRO A 33 -3.46 -20.24 5.27
CA PRO A 33 -3.22 -20.98 6.50
C PRO A 33 -4.12 -22.22 6.57
N THR A 34 -3.60 -23.29 7.17
CA THR A 34 -4.44 -24.42 7.59
C THR A 34 -5.42 -23.95 8.65
N LYS A 35 -6.46 -24.75 8.96
CA LYS A 35 -7.39 -24.40 10.03
C LYS A 35 -6.67 -24.19 11.37
N GLU A 36 -5.65 -25.00 11.62
CA GLU A 36 -4.84 -24.91 12.83
C GLU A 36 -4.01 -23.62 12.83
N ASP A 37 -3.34 -23.34 11.70
CA ASP A 37 -2.54 -22.10 11.54
C ASP A 37 -3.43 -20.87 11.68
N ALA A 38 -4.64 -20.90 11.13
CA ALA A 38 -5.56 -19.78 11.24
C ALA A 38 -5.94 -19.47 12.69
N ARG A 39 -6.03 -20.49 13.55
CA ARG A 39 -6.30 -20.30 14.96
C ARG A 39 -5.10 -19.69 15.69
N MET A 40 -3.89 -20.20 15.41
CA MET A 40 -2.66 -19.78 16.10
C MET A 40 -2.13 -18.45 15.59
N TYR A 41 -2.27 -18.17 14.29
CA TYR A 41 -1.65 -17.02 13.63
C TYR A 41 -2.68 -16.07 13.04
N LYS A 42 -3.84 -15.96 13.62
CA LYS A 42 -4.92 -15.09 13.17
C LYS A 42 -4.48 -13.65 12.96
N THR A 43 -3.50 -13.21 13.76
CA THR A 43 -2.96 -11.85 13.68
C THR A 43 -1.86 -11.68 12.63
N THR A 44 -1.39 -12.76 12.01
CA THR A 44 -0.31 -12.70 11.02
C THR A 44 -0.81 -12.43 9.60
N LEU A 45 -2.12 -12.42 9.38
CA LEU A 45 -2.69 -12.06 8.08
C LEU A 45 -2.40 -10.61 7.77
N ARG A 46 -1.97 -10.35 6.54
CA ARG A 46 -1.64 -9.00 6.07
C ARG A 46 -2.55 -8.62 4.91
N TRP A 47 -2.84 -7.34 4.82
CA TRP A 47 -3.72 -6.78 3.79
C TRP A 47 -2.99 -5.63 3.11
N VAL A 48 -2.84 -5.76 1.79
CA VAL A 48 -2.25 -4.72 0.95
C VAL A 48 -3.36 -3.77 0.51
N ASP A 49 -3.09 -2.46 0.51
CA ASP A 49 -4.10 -1.48 0.11
C ASP A 49 -4.54 -1.66 -1.34
N ALA A 50 -3.58 -1.85 -2.25
CA ALA A 50 -3.89 -2.15 -3.65
C ALA A 50 -2.75 -2.91 -4.32
N ILE A 51 -3.15 -3.76 -5.27
CA ILE A 51 -2.24 -4.42 -6.21
C ILE A 51 -2.72 -4.06 -7.60
N VAL A 52 -1.80 -3.61 -8.46
CA VAL A 52 -2.12 -3.22 -9.84
C VAL A 52 -1.17 -3.93 -10.78
N LEU A 53 -1.71 -4.49 -11.87
CA LEU A 53 -0.89 -5.03 -12.94
C LEU A 53 -0.82 -3.99 -14.06
N HIS A 54 0.33 -3.33 -14.17
CA HIS A 54 0.56 -2.25 -15.12
C HIS A 54 1.76 -2.58 -16.01
N ASN A 55 1.54 -2.66 -17.33
CA ASN A 55 2.60 -2.98 -18.30
C ASN A 55 3.41 -4.23 -17.91
N ASN A 56 2.71 -5.29 -17.51
CA ASN A 56 3.31 -6.55 -17.05
C ASN A 56 4.20 -6.40 -15.82
N THR A 57 4.02 -5.36 -15.03
CA THR A 57 4.68 -5.16 -13.74
C THR A 57 3.63 -5.18 -12.64
N VAL A 58 3.89 -5.97 -11.60
CA VAL A 58 3.01 -6.02 -10.43
C VAL A 58 3.40 -4.87 -9.50
N LEU A 59 2.45 -3.97 -9.24
CA LEU A 59 2.64 -2.85 -8.33
C LEU A 59 1.99 -3.18 -7.00
N ILE A 60 2.78 -3.17 -5.94
CA ILE A 60 2.32 -3.36 -4.56
C ILE A 60 2.23 -1.97 -3.93
N ILE A 61 1.01 -1.50 -3.68
CA ILE A 61 0.76 -0.09 -3.34
C ILE A 61 0.24 0.02 -1.92
N GLU A 62 0.89 0.87 -1.13
CA GLU A 62 0.49 1.18 0.23
C GLU A 62 0.26 2.69 0.35
N GLY A 63 -0.83 3.07 1.03
CA GLY A 63 -1.17 4.47 1.23
C GLY A 63 -0.99 4.88 2.67
N LYS A 64 -0.40 6.05 2.87
CA LYS A 64 -0.27 6.69 4.17
C LYS A 64 -0.56 8.17 3.99
N VAL A 65 -1.54 8.70 4.70
CA VAL A 65 -1.81 10.14 4.66
C VAL A 65 -0.56 10.91 5.08
N ARG A 66 0.06 10.47 6.18
CA ARG A 66 1.37 10.97 6.61
C ARG A 66 2.45 9.93 6.34
N PRO A 67 3.57 10.31 5.72
CA PRO A 67 4.64 9.35 5.47
C PRO A 67 5.25 8.83 6.78
N GLU A 68 5.57 7.55 6.78
CA GLU A 68 6.14 6.85 7.94
C GLU A 68 7.35 6.03 7.49
N LEU A 69 8.43 6.03 8.29
CA LEU A 69 9.63 5.25 7.96
C LEU A 69 9.34 3.75 7.89
N GLY A 70 8.44 3.24 8.72
CA GLY A 70 8.10 1.82 8.70
C GLY A 70 7.36 1.35 7.44
N ALA A 71 6.84 2.27 6.63
CA ALA A 71 6.06 1.93 5.45
C ALA A 71 6.90 1.18 4.41
N ARG A 72 8.16 1.56 4.23
CA ARG A 72 9.04 0.90 3.27
C ARG A 72 9.24 -0.57 3.61
N SER A 73 9.54 -0.89 4.85
CA SER A 73 9.73 -2.29 5.24
C SER A 73 8.43 -3.08 5.18
N GLN A 74 7.30 -2.45 5.46
CA GLN A 74 5.98 -3.06 5.30
C GLN A 74 5.72 -3.44 3.84
N ILE A 75 6.03 -2.56 2.91
CA ILE A 75 5.88 -2.82 1.47
C ILE A 75 6.79 -3.97 1.03
N GLU A 76 8.03 -3.97 1.49
CA GLU A 76 8.97 -5.06 1.17
C GLU A 76 8.46 -6.41 1.66
N MET A 77 7.88 -6.45 2.85
CA MET A 77 7.28 -7.67 3.38
C MET A 77 6.11 -8.13 2.49
N TYR A 78 5.27 -7.20 2.04
CA TYR A 78 4.17 -7.53 1.13
C TYR A 78 4.68 -8.08 -0.20
N MET A 79 5.76 -7.52 -0.73
CA MET A 79 6.35 -8.02 -1.97
C MET A 79 6.84 -9.46 -1.82
N GLN A 80 7.42 -9.80 -0.67
CA GLN A 80 7.82 -11.18 -0.37
C GLN A 80 6.61 -12.10 -0.25
N LEU A 81 5.58 -11.67 0.48
CA LEU A 81 4.38 -12.47 0.70
C LEU A 81 3.57 -12.69 -0.58
N PHE A 82 3.65 -11.77 -1.53
CA PHE A 82 2.96 -11.93 -2.81
C PHE A 82 3.34 -13.23 -3.50
N ARG A 83 4.62 -13.58 -3.47
CA ARG A 83 5.12 -14.79 -4.11
C ARG A 83 4.80 -16.07 -3.34
N SER A 84 4.15 -15.97 -2.20
CA SER A 84 3.61 -17.11 -1.46
C SER A 84 2.09 -17.07 -1.37
N THR A 85 1.43 -16.18 -2.11
CA THR A 85 -0.02 -16.06 -2.16
C THR A 85 -0.53 -16.82 -3.38
N PRO A 86 -1.17 -18.01 -3.19
CA PRO A 86 -1.53 -18.87 -4.31
C PRO A 86 -2.46 -18.22 -5.33
N GLU A 87 -3.34 -17.33 -4.89
CA GLU A 87 -4.30 -16.64 -5.75
C GLU A 87 -3.63 -15.79 -6.82
N PHE A 88 -2.36 -15.41 -6.60
CA PHE A 88 -1.58 -14.61 -7.53
C PHE A 88 -0.49 -15.40 -8.26
N SER A 89 -0.54 -16.73 -8.22
CA SER A 89 0.52 -17.56 -8.80
C SER A 89 0.78 -17.29 -10.27
N ALA A 90 -0.25 -16.87 -11.02
CA ALA A 90 -0.11 -16.51 -12.44
C ALA A 90 0.83 -15.31 -12.67
N TYR A 91 1.08 -14.51 -11.63
CA TYR A 91 1.85 -13.27 -11.73
C TYR A 91 3.19 -13.33 -10.98
N TRP A 92 3.55 -14.48 -10.40
CA TRP A 92 4.77 -14.57 -9.58
C TRP A 92 6.06 -14.32 -10.37
N GLU A 93 6.05 -14.61 -11.68
CA GLU A 93 7.22 -14.43 -12.54
C GLU A 93 7.34 -13.01 -13.10
N TYR A 94 6.32 -12.17 -12.91
CA TYR A 94 6.36 -10.82 -13.41
C TYR A 94 7.24 -9.93 -12.54
N PRO A 95 7.89 -8.91 -13.12
CA PRO A 95 8.59 -7.92 -12.30
C PRO A 95 7.63 -7.26 -11.32
N MET A 96 8.17 -6.87 -10.18
CA MET A 96 7.39 -6.32 -9.09
C MET A 96 8.00 -4.99 -8.63
N LYS A 97 7.13 -4.05 -8.26
CA LYS A 97 7.54 -2.76 -7.74
C LYS A 97 6.68 -2.38 -6.55
N GLY A 98 7.33 -1.92 -5.49
CA GLY A 98 6.62 -1.34 -4.35
C GLY A 98 6.39 0.14 -4.55
N VAL A 99 5.25 0.64 -4.11
CA VAL A 99 4.88 2.06 -4.24
C VAL A 99 4.29 2.54 -2.92
N LEU A 100 4.85 3.60 -2.37
CA LEU A 100 4.27 4.31 -1.24
C LEU A 100 3.60 5.57 -1.76
N VAL A 101 2.30 5.71 -1.50
CA VAL A 101 1.53 6.90 -1.85
C VAL A 101 1.20 7.65 -0.56
N THR A 102 1.59 8.91 -0.50
CA THR A 102 1.35 9.75 0.66
C THR A 102 0.83 11.12 0.24
N CYS A 103 0.24 11.86 1.20
CA CYS A 103 -0.30 13.20 0.94
C CYS A 103 0.67 14.31 1.31
N LEU A 104 1.66 14.00 2.13
CA LEU A 104 2.66 14.96 2.59
C LEU A 104 4.03 14.53 2.14
N ASP A 105 4.92 15.49 1.91
CA ASP A 105 6.29 15.21 1.53
C ASP A 105 7.17 15.11 2.77
N ASP A 106 8.00 14.08 2.83
CA ASP A 106 8.97 13.87 3.90
C ASP A 106 10.26 13.33 3.26
N ILE A 107 11.31 14.14 3.32
CA ILE A 107 12.56 13.79 2.64
C ILE A 107 13.23 12.54 3.21
N MET A 108 13.08 12.30 4.50
CA MET A 108 13.68 11.10 5.12
C MET A 108 12.98 9.83 4.63
N VAL A 109 11.66 9.83 4.58
CA VAL A 109 10.89 8.70 4.08
C VAL A 109 11.13 8.50 2.59
N LYS A 110 11.17 9.60 1.83
CA LYS A 110 11.47 9.55 0.40
C LYS A 110 12.83 8.90 0.15
N ASN A 111 13.86 9.34 0.85
CA ASN A 111 15.20 8.80 0.69
C ASN A 111 15.26 7.33 1.08
N ASP A 112 14.62 6.95 2.17
CA ASP A 112 14.54 5.53 2.59
C ASP A 112 13.90 4.67 1.51
N CYS A 113 12.79 5.12 0.94
CA CYS A 113 12.12 4.40 -0.14
C CYS A 113 13.02 4.28 -1.38
N GLU A 114 13.62 5.37 -1.81
CA GLU A 114 14.46 5.39 -3.01
C GLU A 114 15.69 4.50 -2.86
N GLU A 115 16.31 4.47 -1.68
CA GLU A 115 17.45 3.60 -1.39
C GLU A 115 17.11 2.12 -1.49
N HIS A 116 15.84 1.77 -1.30
CA HIS A 116 15.37 0.39 -1.33
C HIS A 116 14.56 0.06 -2.59
N GLY A 117 14.58 0.95 -3.60
CA GLY A 117 13.90 0.70 -4.86
C GLY A 117 12.38 0.79 -4.78
N ILE A 118 11.85 1.45 -3.76
CA ILE A 118 10.41 1.69 -3.60
C ILE A 118 10.08 3.06 -4.18
N ASP A 119 9.08 3.14 -5.03
CA ASP A 119 8.62 4.41 -5.56
C ASP A 119 7.90 5.21 -4.48
N TYR A 120 8.25 6.48 -4.36
CA TYR A 120 7.65 7.40 -3.41
C TYR A 120 6.80 8.41 -4.19
N VAL A 121 5.50 8.44 -3.94
CA VAL A 121 4.55 9.28 -4.66
C VAL A 121 3.83 10.19 -3.68
N VAL A 122 3.87 11.49 -3.94
CA VAL A 122 3.04 12.45 -3.20
C VAL A 122 1.83 12.75 -4.07
N TYR A 123 0.65 12.39 -3.57
CA TYR A 123 -0.62 12.62 -4.23
C TYR A 123 -1.51 13.43 -3.29
N LYS A 124 -1.95 14.61 -3.73
CA LYS A 124 -2.73 15.53 -2.91
C LYS A 124 -4.17 15.60 -3.42
N PRO A 125 -5.07 14.78 -2.88
CA PRO A 125 -6.48 14.88 -3.26
C PRO A 125 -7.10 16.19 -2.78
N MET A 126 -8.20 16.60 -3.40
CA MET A 126 -8.85 17.89 -3.09
C MET A 126 -9.29 17.97 -1.64
N TRP A 127 -9.64 16.84 -1.02
CA TRP A 127 -10.14 16.81 0.36
C TRP A 127 -9.03 16.82 1.41
N ILE A 128 -7.75 16.73 1.01
CA ILE A 128 -6.67 16.52 1.98
C ILE A 128 -6.48 17.71 2.94
N ASN A 129 -6.57 18.93 2.43
CA ASN A 129 -6.38 20.11 3.27
C ASN A 129 -7.43 20.21 4.37
N GLU A 130 -8.68 19.91 4.03
CA GLU A 130 -9.76 19.89 5.01
C GLU A 130 -9.52 18.82 6.08
N TYR A 131 -9.11 17.63 5.67
CA TYR A 131 -8.82 16.54 6.60
C TYR A 131 -7.67 16.90 7.53
N LEU A 132 -6.58 17.44 7.00
CA LEU A 132 -5.41 17.84 7.80
C LEU A 132 -5.78 18.96 8.77
N ASN A 133 -6.62 19.91 8.36
CA ASN A 133 -7.10 20.97 9.24
C ASN A 133 -7.93 20.41 10.39
N LYS A 134 -8.76 19.41 10.14
CA LYS A 134 -9.52 18.75 11.21
C LYS A 134 -8.59 18.06 12.21
N LEU A 135 -7.54 17.38 11.73
CA LEU A 135 -6.56 16.75 12.62
C LEU A 135 -5.84 17.80 13.45
N ALA A 136 -5.46 18.93 12.86
CA ALA A 136 -4.80 20.02 13.59
C ALA A 136 -5.68 20.58 14.71
N ARG A 137 -6.99 20.75 14.45
CA ARG A 137 -7.95 21.24 15.45
C ARG A 137 -8.06 20.36 16.68
N VAL A 138 -7.85 19.05 16.51
CA VAL A 138 -7.89 18.09 17.62
C VAL A 138 -6.49 17.72 18.12
N GLY A 139 -5.45 18.45 17.67
CA GLY A 139 -4.08 18.25 18.13
C GLY A 139 -3.43 16.97 17.64
N GLN A 140 -3.84 16.42 16.51
CA GLN A 140 -3.34 15.14 15.99
C GLN A 140 -2.36 15.30 14.83
N VAL A 141 -2.03 16.52 14.44
CA VAL A 141 -1.09 16.76 13.34
C VAL A 141 0.25 17.22 13.85
#